data_8f823dc095f49a7c111742aa7161af67
#
_entry.id   8f823dc095f49a7c111742aa7161af67
#
_cell.length_a   1.000
_cell.length_b   1.000
_cell.length_c   1.000
_cell.angle_alpha   90.00
_cell.angle_beta   90.00
_cell.angle_gamma   90.00
#
_symmetry.space_group_name_H-M   'P 1'
#
loop_
_entity.id
_entity.type
_entity.pdbx_description
1 polymer ?
#
loop_
_entity_poly.entity_id
_entity_poly.type
_entity_poly.pdbx_seq_one_letter_code
_entity_poly.pdbx_strand_id
1 'polypeptide(L)'
;MSNFLYANDSRATYPLSWYAQSSGDTPLRAALDQPVSSDVCIIGAGFTGLSTALHLAQKGFSVTVLEAHRVGFGASGRNGGQMGSGFNQDQRKLEKTMGQDAAHRLWEMTQDAKSLTRSLITQFAPEADYQPGIAEADFSPKDRDNSHAKAAHLEKNYGYGEMECLDTSTISDLIKSPRYSGGLIDWGAGHLHPLRYALGLAKAAETAGAIIYEDSPVLQVQEGSPNILQTDRGQVKANYVVHATNGYHCSLNRKQATRVMPINNFLVATAPLENPQSVLTKNIAVADNRFVLNYYRISDDNRLIFGGGESYGTKFPQDIFTKVRHPLTEIFPQLANIDLTHAWGGTLGITTTRLPMFARVGHQQLTASGYSGHGVALAGFAGLVLAETIAGNAARFDLLSKLPGPAFPGGQLLR
;
A
#
# COMPACT_ATOMS: atom_id res chain seq x y z
N MET A 1 10.24 -11.58 20.54
CA MET A 1 9.56 -10.50 19.79
C MET A 1 8.38 -11.10 19.07
N SER A 2 7.24 -10.43 19.09
CA SER A 2 6.03 -10.90 18.38
C SER A 2 6.29 -10.90 16.87
N ASN A 3 6.12 -12.05 16.25
CA ASN A 3 6.33 -12.21 14.82
C ASN A 3 5.01 -11.96 14.07
N PHE A 4 4.85 -10.77 13.47
CA PHE A 4 3.67 -10.40 12.68
C PHE A 4 3.44 -11.30 11.47
N LEU A 5 4.46 -11.98 10.96
CA LEU A 5 4.34 -12.84 9.78
C LEU A 5 3.36 -13.99 9.99
N TYR A 6 3.35 -14.60 11.19
CA TYR A 6 2.59 -15.83 11.46
C TYR A 6 1.58 -15.68 12.59
N ALA A 7 1.32 -14.44 13.05
CA ALA A 7 0.43 -14.21 14.19
C ALA A 7 -1.04 -14.46 13.85
N ASN A 8 -1.43 -14.25 12.58
CA ASN A 8 -2.82 -14.22 12.15
C ASN A 8 -3.13 -15.14 10.94
N ASP A 9 -2.11 -15.67 10.29
CA ASP A 9 -2.25 -16.41 9.04
C ASP A 9 -1.35 -17.64 9.04
N SER A 10 -1.74 -18.68 8.32
CA SER A 10 -0.94 -19.87 8.09
C SER A 10 0.17 -19.57 7.08
N ARG A 11 1.33 -20.21 7.26
CA ARG A 11 2.48 -20.08 6.38
C ARG A 11 2.12 -20.44 4.94
N ALA A 12 2.62 -19.67 3.98
CA ALA A 12 2.45 -19.89 2.54
C ALA A 12 0.99 -19.95 2.02
N THR A 13 0.03 -19.40 2.78
CA THR A 13 -1.36 -19.33 2.38
C THR A 13 -1.86 -17.88 2.33
N TYR A 14 -2.78 -17.59 1.42
CA TYR A 14 -3.50 -16.31 1.47
C TYR A 14 -4.56 -16.34 2.56
N PRO A 15 -4.95 -15.17 3.14
CA PRO A 15 -6.11 -15.09 4.00
C PRO A 15 -7.38 -15.42 3.23
N LEU A 16 -8.44 -15.79 3.94
CA LEU A 16 -9.78 -16.01 3.37
C LEU A 16 -10.42 -14.64 3.00
N SER A 17 -9.80 -13.93 2.07
CA SER A 17 -10.26 -12.63 1.57
C SER A 17 -10.96 -12.78 0.24
N TRP A 18 -11.86 -11.83 -0.06
CA TRP A 18 -12.45 -11.75 -1.40
C TRP A 18 -11.36 -11.58 -2.49
N TYR A 19 -10.28 -10.87 -2.18
CA TYR A 19 -9.18 -10.70 -3.13
C TYR A 19 -8.49 -12.03 -3.48
N ALA A 20 -8.26 -12.90 -2.50
CA ALA A 20 -7.68 -14.22 -2.76
C ALA A 20 -8.62 -15.09 -3.57
N GLN A 21 -9.92 -15.11 -3.22
CA GLN A 21 -10.92 -15.89 -3.95
C GLN A 21 -11.09 -15.41 -5.41
N SER A 22 -11.20 -14.11 -5.62
CA SER A 22 -11.45 -13.51 -6.95
C SER A 22 -10.22 -13.44 -7.85
N SER A 23 -9.02 -13.68 -7.32
CA SER A 23 -7.79 -13.75 -8.13
C SER A 23 -7.56 -15.07 -8.83
N GLY A 24 -8.42 -16.08 -8.59
CA GLY A 24 -8.32 -17.41 -9.18
C GLY A 24 -7.19 -18.25 -8.60
N ASP A 25 -6.90 -19.35 -9.26
CA ASP A 25 -5.83 -20.26 -8.84
C ASP A 25 -4.45 -19.63 -9.09
N THR A 26 -3.69 -19.51 -8.02
CA THR A 26 -2.33 -18.96 -8.05
C THR A 26 -1.38 -20.02 -7.48
N PRO A 27 -0.70 -20.82 -8.32
CA PRO A 27 0.19 -21.86 -7.83
C PRO A 27 1.32 -21.26 -6.96
N LEU A 28 1.73 -22.01 -5.93
CA LEU A 28 2.84 -21.64 -5.05
C LEU A 28 4.16 -21.74 -5.83
N ARG A 29 4.97 -20.70 -5.79
CA ARG A 29 6.33 -20.72 -6.32
C ARG A 29 7.23 -21.57 -5.44
N ALA A 30 8.31 -22.08 -6.03
CA ALA A 30 9.30 -22.85 -5.28
C ALA A 30 9.86 -22.05 -4.10
N ALA A 31 10.11 -22.72 -3.00
CA ALA A 31 10.87 -22.16 -1.90
C ALA A 31 12.37 -22.23 -2.18
N LEU A 32 13.14 -21.33 -1.57
CA LEU A 32 14.60 -21.38 -1.62
C LEU A 32 15.10 -22.57 -0.79
N ASP A 33 15.66 -23.59 -1.42
CA ASP A 33 16.15 -24.84 -0.79
C ASP A 33 17.66 -25.08 -1.01
N GLN A 34 18.33 -24.17 -1.72
CA GLN A 34 19.76 -24.26 -2.04
C GLN A 34 20.42 -22.89 -1.99
N PRO A 35 21.75 -22.80 -1.84
CA PRO A 35 22.47 -21.54 -1.95
C PRO A 35 22.39 -20.95 -3.34
N VAL A 36 22.07 -19.66 -3.44
CA VAL A 36 22.07 -18.90 -4.70
C VAL A 36 22.90 -17.61 -4.57
N SER A 37 23.30 -17.06 -5.71
CA SER A 37 23.95 -15.76 -5.78
C SER A 37 23.26 -14.87 -6.80
N SER A 38 23.13 -13.58 -6.48
CA SER A 38 22.55 -12.59 -7.38
C SER A 38 23.19 -11.22 -7.14
N ASP A 39 23.02 -10.28 -8.07
CA ASP A 39 23.46 -8.90 -7.87
C ASP A 39 22.64 -8.24 -6.77
N VAL A 40 21.31 -8.49 -6.76
CA VAL A 40 20.39 -7.89 -5.82
C VAL A 40 19.48 -8.95 -5.21
N CYS A 41 19.39 -8.97 -3.87
CA CYS A 41 18.38 -9.73 -3.15
C CYS A 41 17.33 -8.78 -2.53
N ILE A 42 16.06 -9.06 -2.78
CA ILE A 42 14.94 -8.26 -2.32
C ILE A 42 14.15 -9.08 -1.28
N ILE A 43 13.90 -8.49 -0.11
CA ILE A 43 13.13 -9.10 0.97
C ILE A 43 11.69 -8.56 0.91
N GLY A 44 10.76 -9.42 0.51
CA GLY A 44 9.33 -9.13 0.38
C GLY A 44 8.86 -8.93 -1.05
N ALA A 45 7.81 -9.65 -1.43
CA ALA A 45 7.14 -9.60 -2.74
C ALA A 45 5.83 -8.80 -2.70
N GLY A 46 5.84 -7.62 -2.04
CA GLY A 46 4.81 -6.60 -2.15
C GLY A 46 5.11 -5.65 -3.32
N PHE A 47 4.31 -4.59 -3.49
CA PHE A 47 4.47 -3.63 -4.60
C PHE A 47 5.89 -3.04 -4.70
N THR A 48 6.51 -2.67 -3.56
CA THR A 48 7.87 -2.14 -3.55
C THR A 48 8.88 -3.16 -4.08
N GLY A 49 8.84 -4.39 -3.54
CA GLY A 49 9.80 -5.43 -3.92
C GLY A 49 9.62 -5.87 -5.37
N LEU A 50 8.38 -6.08 -5.80
CA LEU A 50 8.08 -6.51 -7.18
C LEU A 50 8.44 -5.45 -8.21
N SER A 51 8.15 -4.18 -7.94
CA SER A 51 8.54 -3.08 -8.81
C SER A 51 10.07 -2.92 -8.86
N THR A 52 10.77 -3.06 -7.71
CA THR A 52 12.24 -3.07 -7.69
C THR A 52 12.79 -4.21 -8.55
N ALA A 53 12.23 -5.42 -8.39
CA ALA A 53 12.67 -6.60 -9.14
C ALA A 53 12.49 -6.41 -10.65
N LEU A 54 11.31 -5.96 -11.07
CA LEU A 54 11.00 -5.68 -12.47
C LEU A 54 12.00 -4.71 -13.09
N HIS A 55 12.17 -3.53 -12.48
CA HIS A 55 13.00 -2.47 -13.06
C HIS A 55 14.50 -2.79 -13.03
N LEU A 56 14.99 -3.58 -12.07
CA LEU A 56 16.37 -4.05 -12.05
C LEU A 56 16.60 -5.16 -13.07
N ALA A 57 15.70 -6.14 -13.17
CA ALA A 57 15.79 -7.21 -14.16
C ALA A 57 15.78 -6.65 -15.60
N GLN A 58 14.91 -5.67 -15.87
CA GLN A 58 14.90 -4.94 -17.15
C GLN A 58 16.22 -4.20 -17.47
N LYS A 59 17.01 -3.86 -16.45
CA LYS A 59 18.35 -3.26 -16.59
C LYS A 59 19.48 -4.29 -16.64
N GLY A 60 19.16 -5.59 -16.65
CA GLY A 60 20.13 -6.68 -16.77
C GLY A 60 20.76 -7.13 -15.45
N PHE A 61 20.28 -6.68 -14.29
CA PHE A 61 20.71 -7.22 -13.00
C PHE A 61 20.14 -8.61 -12.77
N SER A 62 20.93 -9.50 -12.19
CA SER A 62 20.40 -10.74 -11.61
C SER A 62 19.70 -10.44 -10.29
N VAL A 63 18.41 -10.78 -10.19
CA VAL A 63 17.54 -10.41 -9.06
C VAL A 63 16.91 -11.64 -8.43
N THR A 64 17.07 -11.78 -7.12
CA THR A 64 16.37 -12.79 -6.29
C THR A 64 15.40 -12.07 -5.34
N VAL A 65 14.14 -12.49 -5.32
CA VAL A 65 13.12 -12.02 -4.37
C VAL A 65 12.81 -13.13 -3.38
N LEU A 66 12.88 -12.83 -2.08
CA LEU A 66 12.51 -13.74 -1.00
C LEU A 66 11.23 -13.28 -0.31
N GLU A 67 10.16 -14.03 -0.46
CA GLU A 67 8.87 -13.79 0.17
C GLU A 67 8.58 -14.84 1.25
N ALA A 68 8.21 -14.37 2.43
CA ALA A 68 7.97 -15.27 3.58
C ALA A 68 6.70 -16.11 3.43
N HIS A 69 5.73 -15.62 2.66
CA HIS A 69 4.45 -16.28 2.39
C HIS A 69 4.22 -16.45 0.88
N ARG A 70 3.38 -15.59 0.32
CA ARG A 70 2.96 -15.56 -1.08
C ARG A 70 3.16 -14.16 -1.65
N VAL A 71 3.30 -14.04 -2.95
CA VAL A 71 3.31 -12.74 -3.65
C VAL A 71 2.11 -11.90 -3.24
N GLY A 72 2.35 -10.65 -2.83
CA GLY A 72 1.29 -9.74 -2.41
C GLY A 72 0.63 -10.09 -1.06
N PHE A 73 1.14 -11.07 -0.31
CA PHE A 73 0.55 -11.51 0.96
C PHE A 73 0.35 -10.38 1.97
N GLY A 74 1.31 -9.46 2.08
CA GLY A 74 1.26 -8.35 3.03
C GLY A 74 0.22 -7.29 2.68
N ALA A 75 0.45 -6.05 3.09
CA ALA A 75 -0.47 -4.92 2.85
C ALA A 75 -0.80 -4.73 1.35
N SER A 76 0.07 -5.14 0.43
CA SER A 76 -0.12 -4.97 -1.01
C SER A 76 -1.32 -5.74 -1.56
N GLY A 77 -1.65 -6.93 -1.06
CA GLY A 77 -2.80 -7.70 -1.52
C GLY A 77 -4.02 -7.64 -0.60
N ARG A 78 -4.01 -6.79 0.44
CA ARG A 78 -5.06 -6.76 1.48
C ARG A 78 -5.72 -5.39 1.66
N ASN A 79 -5.26 -4.36 0.94
CA ASN A 79 -5.71 -2.96 1.08
C ASN A 79 -7.00 -2.68 0.32
N GLY A 80 -7.56 -1.46 0.47
CA GLY A 80 -8.78 -1.04 -0.21
C GLY A 80 -8.65 -0.82 -1.72
N GLY A 81 -7.44 -0.96 -2.29
CA GLY A 81 -7.18 -0.74 -3.71
C GLY A 81 -7.11 0.73 -4.12
N GLN A 82 -7.13 1.68 -3.20
CA GLN A 82 -7.18 3.11 -3.50
C GLN A 82 -5.80 3.69 -3.81
N MET A 83 -5.66 4.29 -4.99
CA MET A 83 -4.48 4.97 -5.50
C MET A 83 -4.70 6.48 -5.44
N GLY A 84 -4.44 7.09 -4.27
CA GLY A 84 -4.62 8.52 -4.04
C GLY A 84 -3.49 9.38 -4.59
N SER A 85 -3.75 10.69 -4.71
CA SER A 85 -2.77 11.70 -5.11
C SER A 85 -1.97 12.24 -3.93
N GLY A 86 -0.75 12.67 -4.16
CA GLY A 86 0.13 13.23 -3.13
C GLY A 86 0.67 12.17 -2.16
N PHE A 87 1.14 12.65 -1.01
CA PHE A 87 1.48 11.82 0.15
C PHE A 87 0.31 11.77 1.14
N ASN A 88 0.40 10.89 2.16
CA ASN A 88 -0.57 10.90 3.25
C ASN A 88 -0.33 12.09 4.21
N GLN A 89 -0.24 13.28 3.63
CA GLN A 89 -0.12 14.55 4.33
C GLN A 89 -0.60 15.68 3.41
N ASP A 90 -1.23 16.70 3.98
CA ASP A 90 -1.65 17.89 3.24
C ASP A 90 -0.43 18.58 2.60
N GLN A 91 -0.53 18.89 1.29
CA GLN A 91 0.55 19.51 0.52
C GLN A 91 0.99 20.86 1.11
N ARG A 92 0.05 21.65 1.62
CA ARG A 92 0.32 22.93 2.32
C ARG A 92 1.18 22.74 3.56
N LYS A 93 1.06 21.59 4.24
CA LYS A 93 1.91 21.24 5.38
C LYS A 93 3.29 20.76 4.92
N LEU A 94 3.35 20.03 3.81
CA LEU A 94 4.62 19.61 3.22
C LEU A 94 5.46 20.80 2.76
N GLU A 95 4.84 21.83 2.16
CA GLU A 95 5.48 23.10 1.80
C GLU A 95 6.14 23.78 3.00
N LYS A 96 5.41 23.86 4.13
CA LYS A 96 5.93 24.44 5.37
C LYS A 96 7.11 23.66 5.95
N THR A 97 7.11 22.34 5.74
CA THR A 97 8.11 21.44 6.34
C THR A 97 9.37 21.32 5.48
N MET A 98 9.20 21.25 4.14
CA MET A 98 10.27 20.97 3.18
C MET A 98 10.70 22.19 2.36
N GLY A 99 9.93 23.28 2.40
CA GLY A 99 10.06 24.43 1.51
C GLY A 99 9.36 24.19 0.14
N GLN A 100 9.04 25.28 -0.55
CA GLN A 100 8.24 25.30 -1.77
C GLN A 100 8.86 24.43 -2.88
N ASP A 101 10.14 24.63 -3.21
CA ASP A 101 10.81 23.92 -4.32
C ASP A 101 10.86 22.39 -4.09
N ALA A 102 11.18 21.99 -2.85
CA ALA A 102 11.19 20.56 -2.52
C ALA A 102 9.77 19.98 -2.53
N ALA A 103 8.78 20.71 -2.05
CA ALA A 103 7.39 20.29 -2.05
C ALA A 103 6.83 20.15 -3.47
N HIS A 104 7.18 21.03 -4.41
CA HIS A 104 6.83 20.91 -5.83
C HIS A 104 7.43 19.64 -6.45
N ARG A 105 8.72 19.42 -6.30
CA ARG A 105 9.38 18.21 -6.80
C ARG A 105 8.81 16.92 -6.20
N LEU A 106 8.47 16.94 -4.92
CA LEU A 106 7.82 15.81 -4.24
C LEU A 106 6.40 15.58 -4.77
N TRP A 107 5.64 16.64 -5.06
CA TRP A 107 4.33 16.53 -5.71
C TRP A 107 4.45 15.88 -7.09
N GLU A 108 5.35 16.36 -7.94
CA GLU A 108 5.63 15.78 -9.27
C GLU A 108 5.94 14.28 -9.16
N MET A 109 6.77 13.86 -8.20
CA MET A 109 7.07 12.44 -7.97
C MET A 109 5.82 11.62 -7.61
N THR A 110 4.83 12.22 -6.93
CA THR A 110 3.58 11.51 -6.64
C THR A 110 2.67 11.39 -7.87
N GLN A 111 2.74 12.37 -8.80
CA GLN A 111 2.07 12.26 -10.09
C GLN A 111 2.75 11.19 -10.97
N ASP A 112 4.09 11.15 -10.99
CA ASP A 112 4.86 10.07 -11.63
C ASP A 112 4.48 8.70 -11.07
N ALA A 113 4.27 8.59 -9.76
CA ALA A 113 3.87 7.35 -9.10
C ALA A 113 2.51 6.83 -9.60
N LYS A 114 1.53 7.71 -9.77
CA LYS A 114 0.21 7.36 -10.35
C LYS A 114 0.35 6.95 -11.81
N SER A 115 1.11 7.71 -12.59
CA SER A 115 1.35 7.44 -14.01
C SER A 115 2.06 6.10 -14.21
N LEU A 116 3.10 5.82 -13.42
CA LEU A 116 3.79 4.53 -13.41
C LEU A 116 2.81 3.40 -13.09
N THR A 117 2.00 3.54 -12.05
CA THR A 117 1.05 2.50 -11.63
C THR A 117 0.05 2.19 -12.73
N ARG A 118 -0.55 3.23 -13.37
CA ARG A 118 -1.45 3.04 -14.52
C ARG A 118 -0.76 2.33 -15.69
N SER A 119 0.47 2.74 -16.02
CA SER A 119 1.26 2.11 -17.08
C SER A 119 1.54 0.64 -16.79
N LEU A 120 1.95 0.31 -15.56
CA LEU A 120 2.22 -1.07 -15.14
C LEU A 120 0.95 -1.93 -15.14
N ILE A 121 -0.20 -1.37 -14.76
CA ILE A 121 -1.49 -2.07 -14.84
C ILE A 121 -1.83 -2.37 -16.31
N THR A 122 -1.79 -1.35 -17.17
CA THR A 122 -2.12 -1.52 -18.58
C THR A 122 -1.22 -2.55 -19.27
N GLN A 123 0.06 -2.59 -18.93
CA GLN A 123 1.03 -3.46 -19.59
C GLN A 123 1.05 -4.89 -19.02
N PHE A 124 0.89 -5.04 -17.70
CA PHE A 124 1.21 -6.29 -17.03
C PHE A 124 0.12 -6.83 -16.09
N ALA A 125 -0.90 -6.06 -15.78
CA ALA A 125 -1.94 -6.42 -14.83
C ALA A 125 -3.33 -5.88 -15.22
N PRO A 126 -3.80 -6.03 -16.47
CA PRO A 126 -5.09 -5.47 -16.89
C PRO A 126 -6.25 -6.02 -16.05
N GLU A 127 -6.14 -7.23 -15.50
CA GLU A 127 -7.12 -7.84 -14.60
C GLU A 127 -7.24 -7.13 -13.25
N ALA A 128 -6.32 -6.19 -12.94
CA ALA A 128 -6.44 -5.35 -11.73
C ALA A 128 -7.59 -4.36 -11.81
N ASP A 129 -8.22 -4.20 -12.97
CA ASP A 129 -9.45 -3.42 -13.20
C ASP A 129 -9.35 -2.01 -12.60
N TYR A 130 -8.44 -1.19 -13.14
CA TYR A 130 -8.28 0.18 -12.69
C TYR A 130 -9.49 1.03 -13.07
N GLN A 131 -10.06 1.71 -12.07
CA GLN A 131 -11.16 2.66 -12.24
C GLN A 131 -10.73 4.04 -11.74
N PRO A 132 -11.00 5.14 -12.47
CA PRO A 132 -10.68 6.49 -12.04
C PRO A 132 -11.64 6.99 -10.96
N GLY A 133 -11.18 7.90 -10.12
CA GLY A 133 -11.96 8.62 -9.13
C GLY A 133 -11.83 8.05 -7.71
N ILE A 134 -11.44 8.94 -6.79
CA ILE A 134 -11.56 8.75 -5.35
C ILE A 134 -12.29 9.95 -4.78
N ALA A 135 -13.40 9.72 -4.08
CA ALA A 135 -14.05 10.75 -3.29
C ALA A 135 -13.45 10.82 -1.88
N GLU A 136 -13.11 12.02 -1.43
CA GLU A 136 -12.87 12.37 -0.04
C GLU A 136 -14.19 12.89 0.52
N ALA A 137 -14.77 12.17 1.50
CA ALA A 137 -16.10 12.47 2.04
C ALA A 137 -15.99 13.09 3.43
N ASP A 138 -16.54 14.28 3.61
CA ASP A 138 -16.40 15.11 4.79
C ASP A 138 -17.65 15.08 5.67
N PHE A 139 -17.45 14.89 6.99
CA PHE A 139 -18.56 14.81 7.95
C PHE A 139 -19.15 16.17 8.35
N SER A 140 -18.38 17.26 8.20
CA SER A 140 -18.83 18.58 8.60
C SER A 140 -18.64 19.62 7.48
N PRO A 141 -19.45 20.72 7.49
CA PRO A 141 -19.25 21.84 6.57
C PRO A 141 -17.82 22.43 6.64
N LYS A 142 -17.24 22.46 7.85
CA LYS A 142 -15.87 22.96 8.05
C LYS A 142 -14.83 22.09 7.35
N ASP A 143 -14.99 20.76 7.42
CA ASP A 143 -14.07 19.84 6.75
C ASP A 143 -14.21 19.95 5.25
N ARG A 144 -15.45 20.00 4.72
CA ARG A 144 -15.74 20.26 3.31
C ARG A 144 -15.05 21.53 2.82
N ASP A 145 -15.20 22.65 3.55
CA ASP A 145 -14.61 23.92 3.16
C ASP A 145 -13.08 23.84 3.15
N ASN A 146 -12.47 23.05 4.05
CA ASN A 146 -11.03 22.78 4.05
C ASN A 146 -10.61 21.92 2.85
N SER A 147 -11.40 20.90 2.47
CA SER A 147 -11.18 20.07 1.28
C SER A 147 -11.28 20.90 0.00
N HIS A 148 -12.26 21.82 -0.11
CA HIS A 148 -12.37 22.75 -1.23
C HIS A 148 -11.18 23.72 -1.28
N ALA A 149 -10.72 24.24 -0.15
CA ALA A 149 -9.53 25.08 -0.08
C ALA A 149 -8.26 24.34 -0.47
N LYS A 150 -8.16 23.02 -0.15
CA LYS A 150 -7.08 22.13 -0.61
C LYS A 150 -7.11 21.99 -2.14
N ALA A 151 -8.28 21.73 -2.73
CA ALA A 151 -8.42 21.62 -4.18
C ALA A 151 -7.99 22.92 -4.90
N ALA A 152 -8.50 24.07 -4.46
CA ALA A 152 -8.16 25.36 -5.02
C ALA A 152 -6.64 25.69 -4.87
N HIS A 153 -6.01 25.27 -3.76
CA HIS A 153 -4.59 25.42 -3.55
C HIS A 153 -3.78 24.59 -4.55
N LEU A 154 -4.16 23.33 -4.78
CA LEU A 154 -3.48 22.45 -5.71
C LEU A 154 -3.65 22.91 -7.16
N GLU A 155 -4.82 23.35 -7.54
CA GLU A 155 -5.07 23.93 -8.87
C GLU A 155 -4.19 25.15 -9.10
N LYS A 156 -4.24 26.13 -8.16
CA LYS A 156 -3.51 27.39 -8.30
C LYS A 156 -2.00 27.24 -8.29
N ASN A 157 -1.45 26.42 -7.39
CA ASN A 157 -0.01 26.38 -7.13
C ASN A 157 0.69 25.21 -7.82
N TYR A 158 -0.05 24.14 -8.23
CA TYR A 158 0.50 22.95 -8.84
C TYR A 158 -0.11 22.63 -10.22
N GLY A 159 -1.06 23.44 -10.69
CA GLY A 159 -1.78 23.20 -11.95
C GLY A 159 -2.63 21.91 -11.93
N TYR A 160 -3.01 21.43 -10.73
CA TYR A 160 -3.73 20.19 -10.58
C TYR A 160 -5.24 20.43 -10.55
N GLY A 161 -5.87 20.43 -11.72
CA GLY A 161 -7.31 20.68 -11.92
C GLY A 161 -8.19 19.44 -11.91
N GLU A 162 -7.69 18.27 -11.47
CA GLU A 162 -8.44 17.01 -11.49
C GLU A 162 -9.40 16.83 -10.30
N MET A 163 -9.58 17.85 -9.46
CA MET A 163 -10.41 17.79 -8.27
C MET A 163 -11.76 18.49 -8.48
N GLU A 164 -12.86 17.74 -8.35
CA GLU A 164 -14.24 18.22 -8.40
C GLU A 164 -14.77 18.43 -6.97
N CYS A 165 -15.10 19.66 -6.59
CA CYS A 165 -15.66 19.97 -5.28
C CYS A 165 -17.15 19.56 -5.20
N LEU A 166 -17.54 18.93 -4.09
CA LEU A 166 -18.90 18.43 -3.86
C LEU A 166 -19.51 19.19 -2.67
N ASP A 167 -20.69 19.75 -2.89
CA ASP A 167 -21.54 20.26 -1.81
C ASP A 167 -22.37 19.13 -1.17
N THR A 168 -23.26 19.49 -0.22
CA THR A 168 -24.10 18.53 0.49
C THR A 168 -25.07 17.80 -0.43
N SER A 169 -25.60 18.45 -1.46
CA SER A 169 -26.54 17.84 -2.39
C SER A 169 -25.83 16.86 -3.32
N THR A 170 -24.72 17.28 -3.92
CA THR A 170 -23.96 16.48 -4.87
C THR A 170 -23.31 15.24 -4.22
N ILE A 171 -22.80 15.36 -2.97
CA ILE A 171 -22.26 14.18 -2.28
C ILE A 171 -23.37 13.21 -1.87
N SER A 172 -24.55 13.69 -1.49
CA SER A 172 -25.71 12.85 -1.16
C SER A 172 -26.24 12.10 -2.38
N ASP A 173 -26.16 12.71 -3.56
CA ASP A 173 -26.51 12.04 -4.82
C ASP A 173 -25.48 10.97 -5.21
N LEU A 174 -24.22 11.22 -4.94
CA LEU A 174 -23.11 10.32 -5.26
C LEU A 174 -23.01 9.14 -4.28
N ILE A 175 -23.01 9.44 -2.98
CA ILE A 175 -22.90 8.46 -1.89
C ILE A 175 -24.23 8.41 -1.16
N LYS A 176 -24.94 7.31 -1.23
CA LYS A 176 -26.25 7.14 -0.61
C LYS A 176 -26.16 6.92 0.90
N SER A 177 -25.56 7.91 1.57
CA SER A 177 -25.34 7.96 3.02
C SER A 177 -25.83 9.30 3.57
N PRO A 178 -26.53 9.32 4.72
CA PRO A 178 -26.94 10.56 5.37
C PRO A 178 -25.83 11.24 6.17
N ARG A 179 -24.61 10.71 6.14
CA ARG A 179 -23.54 11.09 7.08
C ARG A 179 -22.65 12.24 6.60
N TYR A 180 -22.59 12.50 5.30
CA TYR A 180 -21.60 13.42 4.72
C TYR A 180 -22.19 14.79 4.42
N SER A 181 -21.38 15.82 4.65
CA SER A 181 -21.76 17.24 4.43
C SER A 181 -21.22 17.81 3.13
N GLY A 182 -20.42 17.04 2.39
CA GLY A 182 -19.74 17.44 1.17
C GLY A 182 -18.41 16.72 1.04
N GLY A 183 -17.52 17.25 0.21
CA GLY A 183 -16.19 16.67 -0.03
C GLY A 183 -15.63 17.07 -1.38
N LEU A 184 -14.84 16.20 -1.97
CA LEU A 184 -14.32 16.33 -3.33
C LEU A 184 -14.16 14.97 -4.00
N ILE A 185 -14.10 14.93 -5.34
CA ILE A 185 -13.61 13.78 -6.12
C ILE A 185 -12.28 14.16 -6.74
N ASP A 186 -11.27 13.34 -6.55
CA ASP A 186 -10.01 13.39 -7.29
C ASP A 186 -10.08 12.41 -8.48
N TRP A 187 -10.30 12.93 -9.68
CA TRP A 187 -10.38 12.16 -10.92
C TRP A 187 -9.01 11.71 -11.43
N GLY A 188 -7.93 12.36 -11.01
CA GLY A 188 -6.56 11.92 -11.28
C GLY A 188 -6.10 10.76 -10.38
N ALA A 189 -6.86 10.46 -9.33
CA ALA A 189 -6.75 9.27 -8.49
C ALA A 189 -7.57 8.11 -9.04
N GLY A 190 -7.59 6.96 -8.36
CA GLY A 190 -8.42 5.84 -8.76
C GLY A 190 -8.30 4.64 -7.85
N HIS A 191 -8.95 3.54 -8.23
CA HIS A 191 -8.89 2.31 -7.45
C HIS A 191 -8.74 1.08 -8.35
N LEU A 192 -8.33 -0.02 -7.74
CA LEU A 192 -8.00 -1.26 -8.45
C LEU A 192 -8.15 -2.48 -7.54
N HIS A 193 -8.04 -3.68 -8.13
CA HIS A 193 -7.93 -4.93 -7.39
C HIS A 193 -6.46 -5.17 -6.98
N PRO A 194 -6.09 -4.98 -5.71
CA PRO A 194 -4.68 -4.87 -5.31
C PRO A 194 -3.89 -6.19 -5.43
N LEU A 195 -4.53 -7.34 -5.20
CA LEU A 195 -3.83 -8.62 -5.32
C LEU A 195 -3.59 -9.00 -6.79
N ARG A 196 -4.55 -8.78 -7.70
CA ARG A 196 -4.34 -8.99 -9.14
C ARG A 196 -3.22 -8.10 -9.67
N TYR A 197 -3.11 -6.85 -9.19
CA TYR A 197 -2.00 -5.98 -9.52
C TYR A 197 -0.64 -6.53 -9.04
N ALA A 198 -0.55 -7.02 -7.80
CA ALA A 198 0.68 -7.64 -7.29
C ALA A 198 1.08 -8.89 -8.10
N LEU A 199 0.11 -9.74 -8.45
CA LEU A 199 0.34 -10.94 -9.25
C LEU A 199 0.83 -10.61 -10.66
N GLY A 200 0.25 -9.59 -11.31
CA GLY A 200 0.70 -9.11 -12.61
C GLY A 200 2.13 -8.56 -12.58
N LEU A 201 2.47 -7.77 -11.53
CA LEU A 201 3.85 -7.30 -11.33
C LEU A 201 4.83 -8.45 -11.11
N ALA A 202 4.45 -9.49 -10.36
CA ALA A 202 5.31 -10.65 -10.15
C ALA A 202 5.59 -11.38 -11.48
N LYS A 203 4.55 -11.63 -12.27
CA LYS A 203 4.70 -12.23 -13.61
C LYS A 203 5.58 -11.38 -14.52
N ALA A 204 5.43 -10.05 -14.48
CA ALA A 204 6.28 -9.14 -15.26
C ALA A 204 7.75 -9.20 -14.82
N ALA A 205 8.01 -9.23 -13.51
CA ALA A 205 9.36 -9.33 -12.95
C ALA A 205 10.02 -10.68 -13.34
N GLU A 206 9.28 -11.79 -13.25
CA GLU A 206 9.72 -13.13 -13.68
C GLU A 206 10.00 -13.17 -15.18
N THR A 207 9.13 -12.58 -16.00
CA THR A 207 9.33 -12.48 -17.44
C THR A 207 10.59 -11.65 -17.80
N ALA A 208 10.92 -10.66 -16.98
CA ALA A 208 12.14 -9.86 -17.13
C ALA A 208 13.41 -10.56 -16.59
N GLY A 209 13.27 -11.75 -15.98
CA GLY A 209 14.39 -12.57 -15.50
C GLY A 209 14.62 -12.57 -13.98
N ALA A 210 13.78 -11.93 -13.20
CA ALA A 210 13.84 -12.04 -11.73
C ALA A 210 13.36 -13.42 -11.27
N ILE A 211 13.98 -13.95 -10.21
CA ILE A 211 13.57 -15.22 -9.57
C ILE A 211 12.87 -14.90 -8.25
N ILE A 212 11.64 -15.36 -8.10
CA ILE A 212 10.84 -15.17 -6.90
C ILE A 212 10.70 -16.51 -6.15
N TYR A 213 11.14 -16.55 -4.90
CA TYR A 213 10.92 -17.66 -3.99
C TYR A 213 9.84 -17.28 -2.98
N GLU A 214 8.75 -18.03 -2.95
CA GLU A 214 7.71 -17.96 -1.91
C GLU A 214 8.09 -18.90 -0.74
N ASP A 215 7.39 -18.81 0.39
CA ASP A 215 7.66 -19.66 1.58
C ASP A 215 9.15 -19.64 1.99
N SER A 216 9.80 -18.50 1.85
CA SER A 216 11.24 -18.31 2.04
C SER A 216 11.54 -17.13 2.98
N PRO A 217 11.16 -17.24 4.27
CA PRO A 217 11.36 -16.16 5.23
C PRO A 217 12.84 -15.89 5.46
N VAL A 218 13.26 -14.63 5.33
CA VAL A 218 14.59 -14.20 5.74
C VAL A 218 14.64 -14.11 7.26
N LEU A 219 15.55 -14.86 7.86
CA LEU A 219 15.76 -14.92 9.31
C LEU A 219 16.87 -13.97 9.77
N GLN A 220 17.87 -13.78 8.92
CA GLN A 220 19.03 -12.95 9.22
C GLN A 220 19.62 -12.36 7.94
N VAL A 221 20.14 -11.14 8.06
CA VAL A 221 20.97 -10.48 7.05
C VAL A 221 22.32 -10.22 7.69
N GLN A 222 23.37 -10.86 7.17
CA GLN A 222 24.76 -10.58 7.54
C GLN A 222 25.32 -9.55 6.56
N GLU A 223 25.73 -8.41 7.09
CA GLU A 223 26.35 -7.35 6.32
C GLU A 223 27.75 -7.74 5.87
N GLY A 224 28.08 -7.49 4.60
CA GLY A 224 29.38 -7.82 4.02
C GLY A 224 29.47 -7.44 2.53
N SER A 225 30.50 -7.90 1.88
CA SER A 225 30.70 -7.80 0.43
C SER A 225 31.07 -9.17 -0.15
N PRO A 226 30.09 -9.98 -0.58
CA PRO A 226 28.65 -9.74 -0.65
C PRO A 226 27.94 -9.83 0.71
N ASN A 227 26.71 -9.28 0.80
CA ASN A 227 25.79 -9.55 1.91
C ASN A 227 25.29 -11.00 1.85
N ILE A 228 24.99 -11.61 3.00
CA ILE A 228 24.46 -12.98 3.10
C ILE A 228 23.09 -12.92 3.77
N LEU A 229 22.06 -13.40 3.06
CA LEU A 229 20.71 -13.51 3.59
C LEU A 229 20.41 -14.98 3.88
N GLN A 230 20.08 -15.28 5.14
CA GLN A 230 19.79 -16.63 5.59
C GLN A 230 18.28 -16.84 5.68
N THR A 231 17.77 -17.90 5.05
CA THR A 231 16.40 -18.41 5.25
C THR A 231 16.43 -19.66 6.14
N ASP A 232 15.29 -20.29 6.34
CA ASP A 232 15.19 -21.57 7.08
C ASP A 232 15.72 -22.77 6.28
N ARG A 233 15.82 -22.67 4.93
CA ARG A 233 16.21 -23.79 4.05
C ARG A 233 17.35 -23.51 3.09
N GLY A 234 17.75 -22.23 2.94
CA GLY A 234 18.81 -21.84 2.01
C GLY A 234 19.42 -20.50 2.36
N GLN A 235 20.30 -20.03 1.50
CA GLN A 235 20.91 -18.70 1.63
C GLN A 235 21.07 -18.01 0.28
N VAL A 236 21.06 -16.66 0.30
CA VAL A 236 21.38 -15.83 -0.86
C VAL A 236 22.62 -15.00 -0.56
N LYS A 237 23.59 -14.99 -1.50
CA LYS A 237 24.68 -14.01 -1.52
C LYS A 237 24.33 -12.91 -2.51
N ALA A 238 24.36 -11.65 -2.07
CA ALA A 238 23.98 -10.52 -2.93
C ALA A 238 24.84 -9.28 -2.69
N ASN A 239 25.19 -8.57 -3.76
CA ASN A 239 25.93 -7.31 -3.66
C ASN A 239 25.06 -6.23 -2.99
N TYR A 240 23.78 -6.16 -3.37
CA TYR A 240 22.79 -5.22 -2.82
C TYR A 240 21.65 -5.97 -2.13
N VAL A 241 21.09 -5.36 -1.08
CA VAL A 241 19.89 -5.85 -0.39
C VAL A 241 18.83 -4.76 -0.36
N VAL A 242 17.59 -5.10 -0.73
CA VAL A 242 16.43 -4.23 -0.60
C VAL A 242 15.49 -4.79 0.46
N HIS A 243 15.27 -4.04 1.54
CA HIS A 243 14.28 -4.36 2.57
C HIS A 243 12.92 -3.75 2.16
N ALA A 244 12.06 -4.56 1.53
CA ALA A 244 10.73 -4.17 1.06
C ALA A 244 9.59 -4.74 1.95
N THR A 245 9.84 -4.86 3.25
CA THR A 245 9.01 -5.57 4.22
C THR A 245 7.92 -4.72 4.87
N ASN A 246 7.92 -3.40 4.67
CA ASN A 246 6.96 -2.45 5.26
C ASN A 246 6.69 -2.73 6.75
N GLY A 247 5.43 -2.99 7.15
CA GLY A 247 5.05 -3.33 8.52
C GLY A 247 5.51 -4.72 9.01
N TYR A 248 5.89 -5.61 8.09
CA TYR A 248 6.35 -6.98 8.39
C TYR A 248 7.88 -7.10 8.53
N HIS A 249 8.56 -6.03 8.95
CA HIS A 249 10.04 -5.97 8.97
C HIS A 249 10.72 -6.97 9.95
N CYS A 250 9.99 -7.61 10.85
CA CYS A 250 10.46 -8.67 11.78
C CYS A 250 11.79 -8.35 12.49
N SER A 251 12.11 -7.06 12.68
CA SER A 251 13.37 -6.59 13.27
C SER A 251 14.64 -6.95 12.47
N LEU A 252 14.53 -7.32 11.20
CA LEU A 252 15.67 -7.56 10.32
C LEU A 252 16.60 -6.35 10.21
N ASN A 253 16.04 -5.15 10.35
CA ASN A 253 16.79 -3.91 10.37
C ASN A 253 16.32 -2.96 11.49
N ARG A 254 17.22 -2.59 12.41
CA ARG A 254 16.89 -1.74 13.56
C ARG A 254 16.45 -0.33 13.15
N LYS A 255 17.03 0.26 12.10
CA LYS A 255 16.69 1.62 11.66
C LYS A 255 15.25 1.67 11.16
N GLN A 256 14.81 0.68 10.40
CA GLN A 256 13.43 0.53 9.96
C GLN A 256 12.51 0.24 11.15
N ALA A 257 12.87 -0.74 11.98
CA ALA A 257 12.07 -1.16 13.12
C ALA A 257 11.80 -0.04 14.14
N THR A 258 12.64 0.96 14.26
CA THR A 258 12.40 2.10 15.18
C THR A 258 11.54 3.20 14.58
N ARG A 259 11.31 3.23 13.26
CA ARG A 259 10.61 4.31 12.53
C ARG A 259 9.31 3.89 11.88
N VAL A 260 9.13 2.60 11.64
CA VAL A 260 7.94 2.05 11.00
C VAL A 260 7.21 1.17 12.01
N MET A 261 6.04 1.63 12.45
CA MET A 261 5.19 0.91 13.40
C MET A 261 4.16 0.07 12.64
N PRO A 262 4.08 -1.24 12.90
CA PRO A 262 3.00 -2.07 12.37
C PRO A 262 1.67 -1.74 13.06
N ILE A 263 0.62 -1.51 12.26
CA ILE A 263 -0.76 -1.31 12.74
C ILE A 263 -1.67 -2.17 11.87
N ASN A 264 -2.64 -2.84 12.49
CA ASN A 264 -3.60 -3.67 11.78
C ASN A 264 -4.82 -2.85 11.38
N ASN A 265 -5.33 -3.13 10.19
CA ASN A 265 -6.55 -2.57 9.66
C ASN A 265 -7.40 -3.69 9.05
N PHE A 266 -8.73 -3.52 8.96
CA PHE A 266 -9.66 -4.59 8.64
C PHE A 266 -10.60 -4.20 7.52
N LEU A 267 -10.97 -5.21 6.71
CA LEU A 267 -11.93 -5.08 5.61
C LEU A 267 -12.94 -6.21 5.66
N VAL A 268 -14.10 -5.92 5.10
CA VAL A 268 -15.13 -6.91 4.77
C VAL A 268 -15.57 -6.77 3.32
N ALA A 269 -16.11 -7.85 2.75
CA ALA A 269 -16.88 -7.82 1.52
C ALA A 269 -18.30 -8.31 1.81
N THR A 270 -19.28 -7.58 1.30
CA THR A 270 -20.70 -8.01 1.37
C THR A 270 -20.98 -9.16 0.42
N ALA A 271 -22.15 -9.79 0.51
CA ALA A 271 -22.75 -10.47 -0.62
C ALA A 271 -22.90 -9.47 -1.80
N PRO A 272 -22.96 -9.94 -3.05
CA PRO A 272 -23.24 -9.05 -4.18
C PRO A 272 -24.52 -8.22 -3.94
N LEU A 273 -24.44 -6.92 -4.16
CA LEU A 273 -25.58 -6.03 -4.03
C LEU A 273 -26.50 -6.20 -5.26
N GLU A 274 -27.79 -6.35 -5.05
CA GLU A 274 -28.77 -6.35 -6.16
C GLU A 274 -28.77 -5.00 -6.91
N ASN A 275 -28.59 -3.91 -6.15
CA ASN A 275 -28.48 -2.56 -6.71
C ASN A 275 -27.29 -1.81 -6.10
N PRO A 276 -26.09 -1.85 -6.70
CA PRO A 276 -24.92 -1.11 -6.22
C PRO A 276 -25.13 0.40 -6.17
N GLN A 277 -26.02 0.95 -7.01
CA GLN A 277 -26.34 2.38 -7.02
C GLN A 277 -27.09 2.84 -5.76
N SER A 278 -27.63 1.90 -4.97
CA SER A 278 -28.17 2.21 -3.63
C SER A 278 -27.07 2.57 -2.60
N VAL A 279 -25.81 2.45 -2.99
CA VAL A 279 -24.61 2.77 -2.19
C VAL A 279 -23.79 3.85 -2.87
N LEU A 280 -23.35 3.61 -4.11
CA LEU A 280 -22.57 4.54 -4.94
C LEU A 280 -23.17 4.64 -6.32
N THR A 281 -23.45 5.85 -6.81
CA THR A 281 -24.05 6.07 -8.14
C THR A 281 -23.01 6.08 -9.26
N LYS A 282 -21.71 6.19 -8.92
CA LYS A 282 -20.59 6.10 -9.86
C LYS A 282 -19.62 5.02 -9.38
N ASN A 283 -18.88 4.40 -10.30
CA ASN A 283 -17.82 3.44 -9.97
C ASN A 283 -16.54 4.19 -9.54
N ILE A 284 -16.54 4.68 -8.31
CA ILE A 284 -15.40 5.34 -7.67
C ILE A 284 -15.12 4.68 -6.33
N ALA A 285 -13.94 4.93 -5.78
CA ALA A 285 -13.69 4.65 -4.37
C ALA A 285 -14.00 5.87 -3.50
N VAL A 286 -14.22 5.64 -2.23
CA VAL A 286 -14.46 6.68 -1.22
C VAL A 286 -13.56 6.46 -0.02
N ALA A 287 -13.03 7.53 0.54
CA ALA A 287 -12.39 7.56 1.86
C ALA A 287 -12.98 8.73 2.66
N ASP A 288 -13.34 8.52 3.93
CA ASP A 288 -13.81 9.61 4.78
C ASP A 288 -12.65 10.29 5.55
N ASN A 289 -12.95 11.39 6.21
CA ASN A 289 -11.96 12.20 6.91
C ASN A 289 -11.83 11.87 8.41
N ARG A 290 -12.30 10.70 8.88
CA ARG A 290 -12.10 10.26 10.26
C ARG A 290 -10.63 9.95 10.54
N PHE A 291 -10.21 10.06 11.79
CA PHE A 291 -8.86 9.64 12.20
C PHE A 291 -8.61 8.15 11.91
N VAL A 292 -9.56 7.28 12.27
CA VAL A 292 -9.66 5.90 11.80
C VAL A 292 -10.69 5.92 10.67
N LEU A 293 -10.21 6.18 9.47
CA LEU A 293 -11.05 6.42 8.30
C LEU A 293 -11.80 5.16 7.87
N ASN A 294 -13.02 5.36 7.40
CA ASN A 294 -13.71 4.36 6.60
C ASN A 294 -13.37 4.59 5.14
N TYR A 295 -13.19 3.50 4.40
CA TYR A 295 -12.93 3.56 2.98
C TYR A 295 -13.63 2.39 2.29
N TYR A 296 -14.15 2.64 1.09
CA TYR A 296 -14.95 1.64 0.42
C TYR A 296 -15.00 1.87 -1.09
N ARG A 297 -15.38 0.83 -1.80
CA ARG A 297 -15.66 0.81 -3.24
C ARG A 297 -16.56 -0.36 -3.60
N ILE A 298 -17.15 -0.32 -4.79
CA ILE A 298 -17.83 -1.48 -5.35
C ILE A 298 -16.82 -2.33 -6.14
N SER A 299 -16.90 -3.64 -6.01
CA SER A 299 -16.11 -4.60 -6.77
C SER A 299 -16.73 -4.90 -8.14
N ASP A 300 -15.96 -5.58 -9.02
CA ASP A 300 -16.40 -6.03 -10.33
C ASP A 300 -17.60 -7.00 -10.29
N ASP A 301 -17.79 -7.71 -9.18
CA ASP A 301 -18.93 -8.58 -8.91
C ASP A 301 -20.01 -7.93 -8.00
N ASN A 302 -20.07 -6.60 -7.97
CA ASN A 302 -21.07 -5.79 -7.26
C ASN A 302 -21.09 -5.91 -5.74
N ARG A 303 -19.97 -6.26 -5.09
CA ARG A 303 -19.87 -6.26 -3.62
C ARG A 303 -19.41 -4.90 -3.12
N LEU A 304 -19.92 -4.48 -1.97
CA LEU A 304 -19.27 -3.41 -1.23
C LEU A 304 -18.06 -3.98 -0.50
N ILE A 305 -16.87 -3.54 -0.92
CA ILE A 305 -15.62 -3.74 -0.18
C ILE A 305 -15.50 -2.56 0.78
N PHE A 306 -15.59 -2.82 2.09
CA PHE A 306 -15.59 -1.78 3.11
C PHE A 306 -14.46 -2.02 4.12
N GLY A 307 -13.61 -1.03 4.29
CA GLY A 307 -12.53 -1.01 5.26
C GLY A 307 -12.81 -0.02 6.37
N GLY A 308 -12.49 -0.42 7.59
CA GLY A 308 -12.64 0.43 8.79
C GLY A 308 -12.16 -0.28 10.05
N GLY A 309 -11.84 0.52 11.04
CA GLY A 309 -11.32 0.02 12.31
C GLY A 309 -9.84 -0.35 12.25
N GLU A 310 -9.19 -0.23 13.38
CA GLU A 310 -7.77 -0.56 13.55
C GLU A 310 -7.54 -1.31 14.87
N SER A 311 -6.39 -1.96 14.98
CA SER A 311 -5.91 -2.49 16.25
C SER A 311 -4.40 -2.37 16.36
N TYR A 312 -3.96 -2.15 17.59
CA TYR A 312 -2.56 -2.11 17.99
C TYR A 312 -2.20 -3.45 18.63
N GLY A 313 -1.09 -4.02 18.27
CA GLY A 313 -0.69 -5.36 18.71
C GLY A 313 -0.58 -6.33 17.56
N THR A 314 -0.20 -7.59 17.86
CA THR A 314 0.12 -8.57 16.82
C THR A 314 -1.07 -9.34 16.29
N LYS A 315 -2.08 -9.58 17.14
CA LYS A 315 -3.23 -10.39 16.78
C LYS A 315 -4.38 -9.55 16.26
N PHE A 316 -5.07 -10.07 15.25
CA PHE A 316 -6.35 -9.54 14.79
C PHE A 316 -7.45 -9.84 15.82
N PRO A 317 -8.55 -9.07 15.84
CA PRO A 317 -9.73 -9.44 16.63
C PRO A 317 -10.27 -10.79 16.16
N GLN A 318 -10.87 -11.55 17.08
CA GLN A 318 -11.47 -12.85 16.77
C GLN A 318 -12.62 -12.72 15.75
N ASP A 319 -13.37 -11.63 15.84
CA ASP A 319 -14.50 -11.35 14.97
C ASP A 319 -14.30 -10.00 14.26
N ILE A 320 -13.75 -10.08 13.06
CA ILE A 320 -13.57 -8.93 12.15
C ILE A 320 -14.93 -8.49 11.58
N PHE A 321 -15.86 -9.43 11.35
CA PHE A 321 -17.18 -9.11 10.81
C PHE A 321 -17.92 -8.12 11.71
N THR A 322 -18.06 -8.42 12.98
CA THR A 322 -18.71 -7.53 13.96
C THR A 322 -17.97 -6.20 14.08
N LYS A 323 -16.63 -6.22 14.11
CA LYS A 323 -15.83 -5.00 14.22
C LYS A 323 -16.08 -4.02 13.07
N VAL A 324 -16.18 -4.50 11.84
CA VAL A 324 -16.35 -3.65 10.64
C VAL A 324 -17.82 -3.39 10.33
N ARG A 325 -18.75 -4.28 10.74
CA ARG A 325 -20.19 -4.07 10.56
C ARG A 325 -20.68 -2.76 11.20
N HIS A 326 -20.18 -2.43 12.38
CA HIS A 326 -20.61 -1.22 13.09
C HIS A 326 -20.35 0.06 12.25
N PRO A 327 -19.13 0.39 11.81
CA PRO A 327 -18.91 1.56 10.97
C PRO A 327 -19.59 1.45 9.59
N LEU A 328 -19.70 0.25 9.01
CA LEU A 328 -20.42 0.06 7.75
C LEU A 328 -21.91 0.47 7.88
N THR A 329 -22.58 0.01 8.92
CA THR A 329 -24.00 0.33 9.14
C THR A 329 -24.23 1.76 9.61
N GLU A 330 -23.25 2.37 10.24
CA GLU A 330 -23.30 3.80 10.55
C GLU A 330 -23.29 4.65 9.27
N ILE A 331 -22.47 4.28 8.27
CA ILE A 331 -22.39 4.97 6.98
C ILE A 331 -23.57 4.59 6.08
N PHE A 332 -23.93 3.30 6.05
CA PHE A 332 -25.00 2.76 5.19
C PHE A 332 -26.05 2.01 6.03
N PRO A 333 -26.98 2.73 6.70
CA PRO A 333 -28.04 2.08 7.51
C PRO A 333 -28.90 1.11 6.68
N GLN A 334 -29.08 1.35 5.38
CA GLN A 334 -29.81 0.47 4.46
C GLN A 334 -29.16 -0.91 4.29
N LEU A 335 -27.89 -1.05 4.64
CA LEU A 335 -27.15 -2.33 4.59
C LEU A 335 -27.06 -3.03 5.96
N ALA A 336 -27.87 -2.66 6.96
CA ALA A 336 -27.79 -3.23 8.31
C ALA A 336 -27.89 -4.75 8.33
N ASN A 337 -28.70 -5.33 7.45
CA ASN A 337 -28.98 -6.77 7.36
C ASN A 337 -28.25 -7.45 6.21
N ILE A 338 -27.31 -6.76 5.51
CA ILE A 338 -26.57 -7.38 4.42
C ILE A 338 -25.65 -8.48 4.93
N ASP A 339 -25.56 -9.58 4.21
CA ASP A 339 -24.61 -10.65 4.51
C ASP A 339 -23.18 -10.16 4.21
N LEU A 340 -22.29 -10.34 5.19
CA LEU A 340 -20.86 -10.15 5.03
C LEU A 340 -20.22 -11.52 4.76
N THR A 341 -19.69 -11.71 3.56
CA THR A 341 -19.22 -13.03 3.09
C THR A 341 -17.74 -13.23 3.35
N HIS A 342 -16.95 -12.16 3.37
CA HIS A 342 -15.51 -12.22 3.63
C HIS A 342 -15.11 -11.15 4.64
N ALA A 343 -14.12 -11.49 5.48
CA ALA A 343 -13.48 -10.56 6.39
C ALA A 343 -11.99 -10.88 6.49
N TRP A 344 -11.15 -9.88 6.42
CA TRP A 344 -9.70 -10.02 6.52
C TRP A 344 -9.05 -8.82 7.15
N GLY A 345 -7.84 -9.01 7.65
CA GLY A 345 -6.99 -7.95 8.14
C GLY A 345 -5.70 -7.82 7.34
N GLY A 346 -5.04 -6.69 7.49
CA GLY A 346 -3.71 -6.44 6.95
C GLY A 346 -2.89 -5.57 7.89
N THR A 347 -1.57 -5.79 7.93
CA THR A 347 -0.67 -5.00 8.74
C THR A 347 -0.01 -3.93 7.90
N LEU A 348 -0.24 -2.67 8.26
CA LEU A 348 0.33 -1.49 7.63
C LEU A 348 1.65 -1.11 8.31
N GLY A 349 2.53 -0.43 7.59
CA GLY A 349 3.67 0.28 8.16
C GLY A 349 3.35 1.77 8.29
N ILE A 350 3.35 2.28 9.50
CA ILE A 350 3.03 3.69 9.82
C ILE A 350 4.28 4.39 10.33
N THR A 351 4.53 5.61 9.87
CA THR A 351 5.56 6.51 10.41
C THR A 351 4.92 7.60 11.28
N THR A 352 5.70 8.25 12.12
CA THR A 352 5.23 9.34 13.00
C THR A 352 4.68 10.53 12.22
N THR A 353 5.16 10.77 11.02
CA THR A 353 4.78 11.90 10.15
C THR A 353 3.78 11.52 9.07
N ARG A 354 3.44 10.23 8.93
CA ARG A 354 2.67 9.67 7.81
C ARG A 354 3.38 9.76 6.45
N LEU A 355 4.60 10.27 6.38
CA LEU A 355 5.44 10.29 5.18
C LEU A 355 6.27 9.00 5.10
N PRO A 356 6.53 8.45 3.90
CA PRO A 356 7.29 7.23 3.76
C PRO A 356 8.76 7.43 4.15
N MET A 357 9.37 6.36 4.66
CA MET A 357 10.79 6.30 4.98
C MET A 357 11.57 5.75 3.79
N PHE A 358 12.53 6.52 3.30
CA PHE A 358 13.57 6.07 2.36
C PHE A 358 14.91 6.15 3.08
N ALA A 359 15.69 5.06 3.12
CA ALA A 359 16.96 5.08 3.85
C ALA A 359 17.96 4.03 3.34
N ARG A 360 19.25 4.39 3.47
CA ARG A 360 20.34 3.42 3.50
C ARG A 360 20.39 2.84 4.92
N VAL A 361 20.34 1.52 5.04
CA VAL A 361 20.14 0.83 6.31
C VAL A 361 21.29 -0.12 6.67
N GLY A 362 22.31 -0.19 5.83
CA GLY A 362 23.54 -0.94 5.96
C GLY A 362 24.42 -0.78 4.73
N HIS A 363 25.54 -1.50 4.67
CA HIS A 363 26.41 -1.49 3.49
C HIS A 363 25.69 -2.11 2.30
N GLN A 364 25.50 -1.31 1.24
CA GLN A 364 24.71 -1.70 0.05
C GLN A 364 23.28 -2.19 0.37
N GLN A 365 22.68 -1.72 1.47
CA GLN A 365 21.34 -2.07 1.91
C GLN A 365 20.42 -0.85 1.88
N LEU A 366 19.29 -0.97 1.21
CA LEU A 366 18.30 0.09 1.01
C LEU A 366 16.93 -0.35 1.52
N THR A 367 16.11 0.63 1.92
CA THR A 367 14.69 0.40 2.24
C THR A 367 13.82 1.56 1.78
N ALA A 368 12.58 1.22 1.40
CA ALA A 368 11.46 2.14 1.33
C ALA A 368 10.25 1.48 2.01
N SER A 369 9.64 2.16 2.99
CA SER A 369 8.58 1.59 3.83
C SER A 369 7.82 2.69 4.59
N GLY A 370 6.78 2.31 5.34
CA GLY A 370 6.04 3.27 6.17
C GLY A 370 5.12 4.17 5.37
N TYR A 371 4.46 3.63 4.35
CA TYR A 371 3.55 4.39 3.47
C TYR A 371 2.28 4.88 4.16
N SER A 372 2.04 4.43 5.39
CA SER A 372 0.99 4.93 6.29
C SER A 372 -0.42 4.88 5.68
N GLY A 373 -0.74 3.80 4.95
CA GLY A 373 -2.05 3.61 4.30
C GLY A 373 -2.14 4.22 2.88
N HIS A 374 -1.13 4.95 2.41
CA HIS A 374 -1.12 5.63 1.10
C HIS A 374 -0.13 4.99 0.11
N GLY A 375 -0.06 3.65 0.10
CA GLY A 375 1.03 2.92 -0.58
C GLY A 375 0.71 2.39 -1.97
N VAL A 376 -0.52 2.45 -2.49
CA VAL A 376 -0.85 1.76 -3.75
C VAL A 376 -0.01 2.26 -4.92
N ALA A 377 0.12 3.57 -5.11
CA ALA A 377 1.02 4.15 -6.09
C ALA A 377 2.46 4.27 -5.57
N LEU A 378 2.60 4.83 -4.35
CA LEU A 378 3.91 5.19 -3.81
C LEU A 378 4.84 3.99 -3.61
N ALA A 379 4.32 2.80 -3.30
CA ALA A 379 5.15 1.62 -3.07
C ALA A 379 5.74 1.07 -4.39
N GLY A 380 4.97 1.09 -5.47
CA GLY A 380 5.47 0.75 -6.80
C GLY A 380 6.53 1.75 -7.29
N PHE A 381 6.26 3.04 -7.12
CA PHE A 381 7.22 4.10 -7.45
C PHE A 381 8.48 4.03 -6.59
N ALA A 382 8.35 3.73 -5.30
CA ALA A 382 9.52 3.51 -4.44
C ALA A 382 10.41 2.37 -4.96
N GLY A 383 9.79 1.31 -5.50
CA GLY A 383 10.54 0.23 -6.15
C GLY A 383 11.36 0.69 -7.36
N LEU A 384 10.79 1.55 -8.21
CA LEU A 384 11.53 2.17 -9.32
C LEU A 384 12.69 3.03 -8.80
N VAL A 385 12.46 3.88 -7.79
CA VAL A 385 13.49 4.75 -7.20
C VAL A 385 14.64 3.94 -6.58
N LEU A 386 14.33 2.83 -5.90
CA LEU A 386 15.35 1.91 -5.37
C LEU A 386 16.16 1.26 -6.50
N ALA A 387 15.51 0.83 -7.58
CA ALA A 387 16.16 0.27 -8.74
C ALA A 387 17.08 1.29 -9.44
N GLU A 388 16.64 2.52 -9.60
CA GLU A 388 17.48 3.61 -10.13
C GLU A 388 18.69 3.88 -9.26
N THR A 389 18.50 3.89 -7.94
CA THR A 389 19.59 4.12 -6.98
C THR A 389 20.67 3.04 -7.07
N ILE A 390 20.26 1.78 -7.19
CA ILE A 390 21.18 0.65 -7.37
C ILE A 390 21.89 0.73 -8.74
N ALA A 391 21.19 1.19 -9.76
CA ALA A 391 21.75 1.39 -11.11
C ALA A 391 22.58 2.68 -11.26
N GLY A 392 22.84 3.42 -10.15
CA GLY A 392 23.74 4.58 -10.14
C GLY A 392 23.06 5.95 -10.21
N ASN A 393 21.73 6.05 -10.26
CA ASN A 393 20.99 7.31 -10.22
C ASN A 393 20.21 7.47 -8.91
N ALA A 394 20.78 8.16 -7.93
CA ALA A 394 20.20 8.34 -6.61
C ALA A 394 19.42 9.66 -6.42
N ALA A 395 19.26 10.50 -7.45
CA ALA A 395 18.72 11.85 -7.30
C ALA A 395 17.32 11.89 -6.64
N ARG A 396 16.41 11.02 -7.08
CA ARG A 396 15.07 10.91 -6.48
C ARG A 396 15.12 10.32 -5.07
N PHE A 397 15.94 9.29 -4.86
CA PHE A 397 16.14 8.69 -3.54
C PHE A 397 16.68 9.70 -2.52
N ASP A 398 17.67 10.50 -2.90
CA ASP A 398 18.30 11.48 -2.02
C ASP A 398 17.32 12.59 -1.60
N LEU A 399 16.38 12.99 -2.46
CA LEU A 399 15.31 13.91 -2.08
C LEU A 399 14.31 13.22 -1.13
N LEU A 400 13.83 12.03 -1.46
CA LEU A 400 12.88 11.27 -0.64
C LEU A 400 13.46 10.86 0.72
N SER A 401 14.78 10.63 0.81
CA SER A 401 15.44 10.30 2.07
C SER A 401 15.50 11.47 3.07
N LYS A 402 15.22 12.70 2.62
CA LYS A 402 15.12 13.90 3.47
C LYS A 402 13.74 14.09 4.09
N LEU A 403 12.75 13.29 3.69
CA LEU A 403 11.42 13.34 4.29
C LEU A 403 11.53 13.09 5.81
N PRO A 404 10.90 13.93 6.65
CA PRO A 404 11.01 13.80 8.10
C PRO A 404 10.32 12.52 8.59
N GLY A 405 11.04 11.73 9.36
CA GLY A 405 10.56 10.47 9.93
C GLY A 405 11.35 10.12 11.18
N PRO A 406 11.17 10.88 12.30
CA PRO A 406 11.85 10.56 13.55
C PRO A 406 11.44 9.16 14.04
N ALA A 407 12.31 8.54 14.84
CA ALA A 407 11.97 7.30 15.51
C ALA A 407 10.81 7.51 16.49
N PHE A 408 10.00 6.46 16.64
CA PHE A 408 8.95 6.49 17.68
C PHE A 408 9.58 6.59 19.08
N PRO A 409 8.95 7.32 20.01
CA PRO A 409 9.39 7.37 21.41
C PRO A 409 9.55 5.95 21.98
N GLY A 410 10.65 5.71 22.71
CA GLY A 410 10.96 4.37 23.24
C GLY A 410 11.44 3.33 22.24
N GLY A 411 11.52 3.66 20.95
CA GLY A 411 11.99 2.75 19.88
C GLY A 411 11.21 1.43 19.86
N GLN A 412 11.91 0.30 19.91
CA GLN A 412 11.30 -1.05 19.92
C GLN A 412 10.72 -1.48 21.28
N LEU A 413 11.04 -0.80 22.37
CA LEU A 413 10.69 -1.23 23.73
C LEU A 413 9.23 -0.86 24.13
N LEU A 414 8.64 0.12 23.47
CA LEU A 414 7.28 0.60 23.77
C LEU A 414 6.26 0.23 22.68
N ARG A 415 6.52 -0.80 21.91
CA ARG A 415 5.66 -1.27 20.83
C ARG A 415 5.00 -2.60 21.11
#